data_d1d85e90d765ce5da1a968c40b5b655a
#
_entry.id   d1d85e90d765ce5da1a968c40b5b655a
#
_cell.length_a   1.000
_cell.length_b   1.000
_cell.length_c   1.000
_cell.angle_alpha   90.00
_cell.angle_beta   90.00
_cell.angle_gamma   90.00
#
_symmetry.space_group_name_H-M   'P 1'
#
loop_
_entity.id
_entity.type
_entity.pdbx_description
1 polymer ?
#
loop_
_entity_poly.entity_id
_entity_poly.type
_entity_poly.pdbx_seq_one_letter_code
_entity_poly.pdbx_strand_id
1 'polypeptide(L)'
;MTSLIEHVSPTSLTELLQAAGYRVNETEQNGIVQLLSASQGIGYAVRFGNLSAAPDQYLDFTFSCALRVQGELPAGLAELWNASRRFARLSVQGEFLVMEMDVVVAAGVSADHLRSNLELWDRLLQEFIVYLREYSQNAARMQPQVEPAEPPLEEATASCKTLLLLSAPPRWAWSPWLLCLA
;
A
#
# COMPACT_ATOMS: atom_id res chain seq x y z
N MET A 1 -37.89 -13.00 -5.27
CA MET A 1 -37.34 -12.90 -3.92
C MET A 1 -35.83 -12.87 -4.09
N THR A 2 -35.21 -11.80 -3.75
CA THR A 2 -33.73 -11.69 -3.82
C THR A 2 -33.14 -12.56 -2.71
N SER A 3 -32.32 -13.55 -3.08
CA SER A 3 -31.61 -14.38 -2.10
C SER A 3 -30.63 -13.50 -1.31
N LEU A 4 -30.68 -13.56 0.00
CA LEU A 4 -29.71 -12.92 0.86
C LEU A 4 -28.44 -13.76 0.97
N ILE A 5 -27.31 -13.11 1.03
CA ILE A 5 -25.98 -13.69 1.20
C ILE A 5 -25.61 -13.54 2.68
N GLU A 6 -25.63 -14.61 3.43
CA GLU A 6 -25.34 -14.62 4.88
C GLU A 6 -23.89 -14.97 5.19
N HIS A 7 -23.18 -15.48 4.20
CA HIS A 7 -21.77 -15.85 4.28
C HIS A 7 -21.13 -15.80 2.90
N VAL A 8 -19.83 -15.64 2.86
CA VAL A 8 -19.01 -15.67 1.64
C VAL A 8 -17.95 -16.74 1.71
N SER A 9 -17.56 -17.28 0.55
CA SER A 9 -16.41 -18.17 0.40
C SER A 9 -15.42 -17.56 -0.61
N PRO A 10 -14.17 -18.05 -0.69
CA PRO A 10 -13.24 -17.64 -1.73
C PRO A 10 -13.84 -17.75 -3.13
N THR A 11 -14.53 -18.86 -3.41
CA THR A 11 -15.19 -19.09 -4.72
C THR A 11 -16.31 -18.09 -4.99
N SER A 12 -17.25 -17.91 -4.05
CA SER A 12 -18.40 -17.00 -4.26
C SER A 12 -17.97 -15.53 -4.41
N LEU A 13 -16.93 -15.12 -3.66
CA LEU A 13 -16.43 -13.76 -3.76
C LEU A 13 -15.59 -13.55 -5.03
N THR A 14 -14.85 -14.58 -5.48
CA THR A 14 -14.18 -14.56 -6.79
C THR A 14 -15.16 -14.38 -7.93
N GLU A 15 -16.27 -15.15 -7.94
CA GLU A 15 -17.32 -15.01 -8.94
C GLU A 15 -17.95 -13.61 -8.95
N LEU A 16 -18.22 -13.03 -7.78
CA LEU A 16 -18.75 -11.68 -7.64
C LEU A 16 -17.80 -10.62 -8.21
N LEU A 17 -16.51 -10.69 -7.86
CA LEU A 17 -15.49 -9.78 -8.35
C LEU A 17 -15.30 -9.91 -9.87
N GLN A 18 -15.27 -11.14 -10.39
CA GLN A 18 -15.16 -11.39 -11.84
C GLN A 18 -16.39 -10.90 -12.60
N ALA A 19 -17.59 -11.10 -12.06
CA ALA A 19 -18.83 -10.55 -12.65
C ALA A 19 -18.84 -9.01 -12.69
N ALA A 20 -18.13 -8.36 -11.77
CA ALA A 20 -17.91 -6.92 -11.75
C ALA A 20 -16.74 -6.46 -12.67
N GLY A 21 -16.06 -7.39 -13.37
CA GLY A 21 -15.01 -7.09 -14.34
C GLY A 21 -13.58 -7.10 -13.78
N TYR A 22 -13.40 -7.52 -12.54
CA TYR A 22 -12.06 -7.60 -11.93
C TYR A 22 -11.37 -8.91 -12.25
N ARG A 23 -10.05 -8.85 -12.40
CA ARG A 23 -9.20 -10.06 -12.42
C ARG A 23 -8.91 -10.47 -10.99
N VAL A 24 -9.09 -11.75 -10.68
CA VAL A 24 -8.89 -12.29 -9.35
C VAL A 24 -7.94 -13.47 -9.42
N ASN A 25 -6.94 -13.47 -8.54
CA ASN A 25 -6.04 -14.60 -8.32
C ASN A 25 -6.20 -15.03 -6.86
N GLU A 26 -6.58 -16.28 -6.66
CA GLU A 26 -6.58 -16.88 -5.34
C GLU A 26 -5.15 -17.29 -4.96
N THR A 27 -4.74 -16.96 -3.74
CA THR A 27 -3.44 -17.36 -3.18
C THR A 27 -3.62 -17.88 -1.77
N GLU A 28 -2.78 -18.84 -1.41
CA GLU A 28 -2.71 -19.34 -0.05
C GLU A 28 -1.32 -19.07 0.50
N GLN A 29 -1.25 -18.43 1.66
CA GLN A 29 -0.01 -18.19 2.36
C GLN A 29 -0.15 -18.60 3.83
N ASN A 30 0.68 -19.55 4.28
CA ASN A 30 0.65 -20.08 5.64
C ASN A 30 -0.73 -20.62 6.06
N GLY A 31 -1.45 -21.29 5.15
CA GLY A 31 -2.79 -21.82 5.40
C GLY A 31 -3.90 -20.75 5.37
N ILE A 32 -3.58 -19.50 5.02
CA ILE A 32 -4.55 -18.40 4.91
C ILE A 32 -4.81 -18.13 3.44
N VAL A 33 -6.05 -18.35 3.03
CA VAL A 33 -6.53 -18.03 1.68
C VAL A 33 -6.83 -16.53 1.58
N GLN A 34 -6.40 -15.92 0.49
CA GLN A 34 -6.73 -14.54 0.15
C GLN A 34 -6.91 -14.39 -1.36
N LEU A 35 -7.71 -13.41 -1.77
CA LEU A 35 -7.89 -13.07 -3.17
C LEU A 35 -7.08 -11.83 -3.51
N LEU A 36 -6.26 -11.91 -4.54
CA LEU A 36 -5.51 -10.77 -5.07
C LEU A 36 -6.21 -10.22 -6.29
N SER A 37 -6.38 -8.91 -6.31
CA SER A 37 -6.98 -8.18 -7.41
C SER A 37 -6.31 -6.83 -7.59
N ALA A 38 -6.72 -6.08 -8.61
CA ALA A 38 -6.24 -4.73 -8.85
C ALA A 38 -7.35 -3.86 -9.45
N SER A 39 -7.36 -2.60 -9.07
CA SER A 39 -8.17 -1.55 -9.67
C SER A 39 -7.27 -0.41 -10.12
N GLN A 40 -7.38 -0.02 -11.40
CA GLN A 40 -6.64 1.08 -12.02
C GLN A 40 -5.11 1.04 -11.77
N GLY A 41 -4.55 -0.18 -11.79
CA GLY A 41 -3.13 -0.41 -11.57
C GLY A 41 -2.70 -0.48 -10.10
N ILE A 42 -3.64 -0.40 -9.15
CA ILE A 42 -3.37 -0.52 -7.72
C ILE A 42 -3.79 -1.91 -7.26
N GLY A 43 -2.81 -2.70 -6.81
CA GLY A 43 -3.05 -4.03 -6.24
C GLY A 43 -3.69 -3.95 -4.87
N TYR A 44 -4.62 -4.87 -4.60
CA TYR A 44 -5.20 -5.06 -3.27
C TYR A 44 -5.49 -6.54 -3.02
N ALA A 45 -5.61 -6.91 -1.76
CA ALA A 45 -6.02 -8.21 -1.32
C ALA A 45 -7.43 -8.17 -0.71
N VAL A 46 -8.17 -9.26 -0.83
CA VAL A 46 -9.35 -9.53 -0.02
C VAL A 46 -9.00 -10.63 0.94
N ARG A 47 -9.12 -10.33 2.22
CA ARG A 47 -8.82 -11.26 3.31
C ARG A 47 -10.11 -11.67 4.01
N PHE A 48 -10.25 -12.94 4.29
CA PHE A 48 -11.42 -13.47 5.00
C PHE A 48 -11.23 -13.32 6.51
N GLY A 49 -12.30 -12.99 7.21
CA GLY A 49 -12.29 -12.75 8.64
C GLY A 49 -12.86 -13.89 9.46
N ASN A 50 -14.00 -13.66 10.11
CA ASN A 50 -14.61 -14.62 11.00
C ASN A 50 -15.27 -15.80 10.26
N LEU A 51 -14.95 -17.01 10.69
CA LEU A 51 -15.56 -18.22 10.15
C LEU A 51 -17.05 -18.30 10.51
N SER A 52 -17.84 -18.78 9.56
CA SER A 52 -19.20 -19.23 9.79
C SER A 52 -19.22 -20.61 10.46
N ALA A 53 -20.42 -21.08 10.84
CA ALA A 53 -20.61 -22.45 11.31
C ALA A 53 -20.37 -23.52 10.21
N ALA A 54 -20.45 -23.13 8.94
CA ALA A 54 -20.14 -23.99 7.82
C ALA A 54 -18.66 -23.89 7.43
N PRO A 55 -18.01 -24.99 7.03
CA PRO A 55 -16.61 -24.97 6.63
C PRO A 55 -16.37 -24.08 5.41
N ASP A 56 -15.24 -23.41 5.36
CA ASP A 56 -14.79 -22.53 4.27
C ASP A 56 -15.75 -21.37 3.95
N GLN A 57 -16.57 -20.97 4.92
CA GLN A 57 -17.49 -19.85 4.81
C GLN A 57 -17.22 -18.83 5.90
N TYR A 58 -17.32 -17.55 5.54
CA TYR A 58 -16.94 -16.41 6.36
C TYR A 58 -18.09 -15.42 6.50
N LEU A 59 -18.18 -14.81 7.67
CA LEU A 59 -19.21 -13.82 8.03
C LEU A 59 -18.83 -12.40 7.63
N ASP A 60 -17.55 -12.19 7.32
CA ASP A 60 -16.99 -10.91 6.91
C ASP A 60 -15.71 -11.11 6.10
N PHE A 61 -15.30 -10.03 5.44
CA PHE A 61 -14.03 -9.96 4.74
C PHE A 61 -13.52 -8.51 4.73
N THR A 62 -12.22 -8.35 4.48
CA THR A 62 -11.55 -7.05 4.48
C THR A 62 -10.88 -6.83 3.13
N PHE A 63 -11.18 -5.71 2.47
CA PHE A 63 -10.33 -5.18 1.41
C PHE A 63 -9.09 -4.55 2.02
N SER A 64 -7.91 -4.87 1.51
CA SER A 64 -6.63 -4.41 2.06
C SER A 64 -5.66 -4.01 0.94
N CYS A 65 -5.25 -2.75 0.93
CA CYS A 65 -4.22 -2.23 0.03
C CYS A 65 -3.00 -1.84 0.84
N ALA A 66 -1.87 -2.51 0.60
CA ALA A 66 -0.61 -2.25 1.27
C ALA A 66 0.37 -1.60 0.29
N LEU A 67 0.79 -0.37 0.57
CA LEU A 67 1.80 0.35 -0.20
C LEU A 67 3.09 0.42 0.58
N ARG A 68 4.17 -0.06 -0.02
CA ARG A 68 5.50 0.09 0.57
C ARG A 68 5.96 1.53 0.47
N VAL A 69 6.34 2.10 1.59
CA VAL A 69 6.84 3.47 1.66
C VAL A 69 8.35 3.47 1.51
N GLN A 70 8.85 4.33 0.63
CA GLN A 70 10.27 4.60 0.50
C GLN A 70 10.61 5.87 1.30
N GLY A 71 11.43 5.72 2.34
CA GLY A 71 11.77 6.79 3.25
C GLY A 71 10.84 6.89 4.47
N GLU A 72 10.91 7.99 5.18
CA GLU A 72 10.08 8.23 6.37
C GLU A 72 8.68 8.69 5.96
N LEU A 73 7.68 8.08 6.57
CA LEU A 73 6.30 8.57 6.45
C LEU A 73 6.18 9.90 7.20
N PRO A 74 5.60 10.92 6.57
CA PRO A 74 5.33 12.17 7.26
C PRO A 74 4.40 11.92 8.46
N ALA A 75 4.76 12.51 9.61
CA ALA A 75 3.96 12.40 10.83
C ALA A 75 2.52 12.92 10.60
N GLY A 76 1.54 12.22 11.14
CA GLY A 76 0.14 12.62 11.08
C GLY A 76 -0.61 12.22 9.81
N LEU A 77 0.02 11.54 8.85
CA LEU A 77 -0.61 11.17 7.58
C LEU A 77 -1.82 10.23 7.79
N ALA A 78 -1.64 9.15 8.55
CA ALA A 78 -2.69 8.19 8.80
C ALA A 78 -3.78 8.78 9.71
N GLU A 79 -3.40 9.55 10.71
CA GLU A 79 -4.31 10.23 11.65
C GLU A 79 -5.22 11.23 10.92
N LEU A 80 -4.66 12.03 10.02
CA LEU A 80 -5.42 13.01 9.25
C LEU A 80 -6.41 12.33 8.29
N TRP A 81 -6.01 11.25 7.63
CA TRP A 81 -6.91 10.43 6.83
C TRP A 81 -8.07 9.91 7.69
N ASN A 82 -7.77 9.25 8.81
CA ASN A 82 -8.77 8.62 9.68
C ASN A 82 -9.71 9.65 10.32
N ALA A 83 -9.26 10.87 10.56
CA ALA A 83 -10.08 11.95 11.07
C ALA A 83 -11.00 12.58 10.00
N SER A 84 -10.60 12.56 8.73
CA SER A 84 -11.29 13.27 7.64
C SER A 84 -12.06 12.36 6.67
N ARG A 85 -11.80 11.05 6.68
CA ARG A 85 -12.39 10.06 5.77
C ARG A 85 -13.22 9.03 6.52
N ARG A 86 -14.17 8.43 5.81
CA ARG A 86 -15.05 7.37 6.32
C ARG A 86 -14.79 6.07 5.58
N PHE A 87 -15.23 4.97 6.19
CA PHE A 87 -15.29 3.61 5.66
C PHE A 87 -13.96 2.87 5.57
N ALA A 88 -12.86 3.52 5.18
CA ALA A 88 -11.55 2.89 5.18
C ALA A 88 -10.63 3.54 6.22
N ARG A 89 -9.90 2.70 6.94
CA ARG A 89 -8.87 3.12 7.90
C ARG A 89 -7.49 3.02 7.28
N LEU A 90 -6.59 3.93 7.63
CA LEU A 90 -5.16 3.85 7.37
C LEU A 90 -4.41 3.45 8.64
N SER A 91 -3.43 2.56 8.48
CA SER A 91 -2.49 2.19 9.52
C SER A 91 -1.07 2.08 8.95
N VAL A 92 -0.07 2.31 9.79
CA VAL A 92 1.34 2.09 9.46
C VAL A 92 1.76 0.76 10.05
N GLN A 93 2.20 -0.16 9.20
CA GLN A 93 2.61 -1.51 9.60
C GLN A 93 4.03 -1.77 9.09
N GLY A 94 5.04 -1.51 9.93
CA GLY A 94 6.44 -1.56 9.52
C GLY A 94 6.73 -0.56 8.39
N GLU A 95 7.18 -1.06 7.24
CA GLU A 95 7.47 -0.25 6.06
C GLU A 95 6.23 -0.03 5.15
N PHE A 96 5.06 -0.49 5.56
CA PHE A 96 3.85 -0.43 4.75
C PHE A 96 2.84 0.56 5.33
N LEU A 97 2.24 1.33 4.43
CA LEU A 97 1.02 2.07 4.69
C LEU A 97 -0.13 1.22 4.17
N VAL A 98 -1.01 0.81 5.08
CA VAL A 98 -2.09 -0.14 4.81
C VAL A 98 -3.43 0.55 4.93
N MET A 99 -4.21 0.51 3.85
CA MET A 99 -5.60 0.94 3.83
C MET A 99 -6.52 -0.26 3.85
N GLU A 100 -7.49 -0.28 4.76
CA GLU A 100 -8.40 -1.40 4.95
C GLU A 100 -9.85 -0.94 5.06
N MET A 101 -10.76 -1.77 4.49
CA MET A 101 -12.20 -1.60 4.60
C MET A 101 -12.84 -2.95 4.88
N ASP A 102 -13.56 -3.05 6.00
CA ASP A 102 -14.25 -4.27 6.40
C ASP A 102 -15.67 -4.30 5.84
N VAL A 103 -16.11 -5.49 5.41
CA VAL A 103 -17.46 -5.75 4.91
C VAL A 103 -18.04 -6.92 5.67
N VAL A 104 -19.14 -6.69 6.38
CA VAL A 104 -19.84 -7.71 7.16
C VAL A 104 -21.05 -8.19 6.37
N VAL A 105 -21.19 -9.52 6.23
CA VAL A 105 -22.32 -10.17 5.55
C VAL A 105 -23.23 -10.95 6.51
N ALA A 106 -22.82 -11.06 7.77
CA ALA A 106 -23.61 -11.72 8.81
C ALA A 106 -25.05 -11.19 8.86
N ALA A 107 -26.00 -12.07 9.09
CA ALA A 107 -27.44 -11.80 9.06
C ALA A 107 -28.03 -11.46 7.67
N GLY A 108 -27.24 -11.54 6.61
CA GLY A 108 -27.70 -11.47 5.23
C GLY A 108 -27.64 -10.09 4.60
N VAL A 109 -26.98 -10.01 3.45
CA VAL A 109 -26.91 -8.82 2.60
C VAL A 109 -27.33 -9.18 1.16
N SER A 110 -27.73 -8.19 0.37
CA SER A 110 -28.04 -8.42 -1.05
C SER A 110 -26.74 -8.43 -1.88
N ALA A 111 -26.78 -9.04 -3.07
CA ALA A 111 -25.69 -8.95 -4.03
C ALA A 111 -25.39 -7.49 -4.44
N ASP A 112 -26.41 -6.63 -4.52
CA ASP A 112 -26.22 -5.21 -4.81
C ASP A 112 -25.50 -4.47 -3.69
N HIS A 113 -25.71 -4.86 -2.44
CA HIS A 113 -24.94 -4.33 -1.31
C HIS A 113 -23.45 -4.65 -1.47
N LEU A 114 -23.10 -5.89 -1.82
CA LEU A 114 -21.70 -6.27 -2.05
C LEU A 114 -21.08 -5.51 -3.23
N ARG A 115 -21.85 -5.34 -4.32
CA ARG A 115 -21.39 -4.54 -5.47
C ARG A 115 -21.15 -3.08 -5.09
N SER A 116 -22.04 -2.48 -4.31
CA SER A 116 -21.89 -1.10 -3.83
C SER A 116 -20.66 -0.94 -2.93
N ASN A 117 -20.32 -1.94 -2.10
CA ASN A 117 -19.09 -1.93 -1.32
C ASN A 117 -17.84 -2.03 -2.21
N LEU A 118 -17.87 -2.80 -3.29
CA LEU A 118 -16.77 -2.88 -4.25
C LEU A 118 -16.56 -1.54 -4.98
N GLU A 119 -17.64 -0.88 -5.42
CA GLU A 119 -17.59 0.45 -6.03
C GLU A 119 -17.09 1.52 -5.03
N LEU A 120 -17.48 1.39 -3.77
CA LEU A 120 -16.98 2.24 -2.69
C LEU A 120 -15.47 2.04 -2.50
N TRP A 121 -15.01 0.78 -2.48
CA TRP A 121 -13.60 0.46 -2.38
C TRP A 121 -12.77 1.09 -3.50
N ASP A 122 -13.23 0.98 -4.74
CA ASP A 122 -12.57 1.58 -5.90
C ASP A 122 -12.42 3.10 -5.76
N ARG A 123 -13.48 3.78 -5.33
CA ARG A 123 -13.46 5.21 -5.09
C ARG A 123 -12.47 5.58 -3.97
N LEU A 124 -12.46 4.82 -2.88
CA LEU A 124 -11.53 5.03 -1.76
C LEU A 124 -10.07 4.84 -2.18
N LEU A 125 -9.78 3.85 -3.03
CA LEU A 125 -8.45 3.68 -3.61
C LEU A 125 -8.01 4.91 -4.41
N GLN A 126 -8.91 5.48 -5.23
CA GLN A 126 -8.63 6.70 -5.99
C GLN A 126 -8.36 7.89 -5.07
N GLU A 127 -9.23 8.10 -4.09
CA GLU A 127 -9.08 9.16 -3.09
C GLU A 127 -7.76 9.01 -2.32
N PHE A 128 -7.37 7.79 -2.00
CA PHE A 128 -6.14 7.49 -1.30
C PHE A 128 -4.90 7.89 -2.10
N ILE A 129 -4.84 7.56 -3.39
CA ILE A 129 -3.72 7.95 -4.25
C ILE A 129 -3.63 9.48 -4.41
N VAL A 130 -4.76 10.15 -4.57
CA VAL A 130 -4.80 11.63 -4.62
C VAL A 130 -4.29 12.22 -3.31
N TYR A 131 -4.78 11.71 -2.18
CA TYR A 131 -4.37 12.13 -0.85
C TYR A 131 -2.86 12.00 -0.63
N LEU A 132 -2.26 10.87 -1.02
CA LEU A 132 -0.81 10.66 -0.91
C LEU A 132 -0.01 11.65 -1.75
N ARG A 133 -0.47 11.95 -2.97
CA ARG A 133 0.19 12.93 -3.84
C ARG A 133 0.14 14.35 -3.26
N GLU A 134 -1.02 14.77 -2.79
CA GLU A 134 -1.21 16.09 -2.18
C GLU A 134 -0.40 16.23 -0.90
N TYR A 135 -0.40 15.20 -0.06
CA TYR A 135 0.36 15.20 1.18
C TYR A 135 1.87 15.31 0.93
N SER A 136 2.40 14.55 -0.01
CA SER A 136 3.83 14.61 -0.37
C SER A 136 4.23 15.97 -0.96
N GLN A 137 3.38 16.60 -1.78
CA GLN A 137 3.62 17.94 -2.32
C GLN A 137 3.63 19.01 -1.22
N ASN A 138 2.72 18.90 -0.27
CA ASN A 138 2.65 19.84 0.86
C ASN A 138 3.84 19.67 1.81
N ALA A 139 4.25 18.43 2.10
CA ALA A 139 5.43 18.14 2.90
C ALA A 139 6.71 18.70 2.24
N ALA A 140 6.85 18.56 0.93
CA ALA A 140 7.98 19.13 0.18
C ALA A 140 8.03 20.66 0.21
N ARG A 141 6.86 21.33 0.26
CA ARG A 141 6.78 22.79 0.37
C ARG A 141 7.09 23.30 1.78
N MET A 142 6.86 22.48 2.81
CA MET A 142 7.12 22.82 4.21
C MET A 142 8.55 22.52 4.66
N GLN A 143 9.33 21.78 3.88
CA GLN A 143 10.76 21.63 4.17
C GLN A 143 11.44 22.98 3.88
N PRO A 144 12.13 23.60 4.87
CA PRO A 144 12.93 24.80 4.61
C PRO A 144 13.94 24.46 3.52
N GLN A 145 13.98 25.26 2.46
CA GLN A 145 15.08 25.20 1.52
C GLN A 145 16.34 25.47 2.34
N VAL A 146 17.11 24.43 2.62
CA VAL A 146 18.48 24.60 3.10
C VAL A 146 19.23 25.20 1.91
N GLU A 147 19.33 26.52 1.90
CA GLU A 147 20.19 27.24 0.98
C GLU A 147 21.59 26.60 1.09
N PRO A 148 22.21 26.20 -0.01
CA PRO A 148 23.55 25.65 0.06
C PRO A 148 24.43 26.70 0.73
N ALA A 149 24.98 26.38 1.90
CA ALA A 149 25.94 27.25 2.58
C ALA A 149 27.05 27.55 1.57
N GLU A 150 27.24 28.82 1.23
CA GLU A 150 28.38 29.25 0.44
C GLU A 150 29.64 28.68 1.11
N PRO A 151 30.53 28.05 0.33
CA PRO A 151 31.80 27.62 0.91
C PRO A 151 32.53 28.83 1.48
N PRO A 152 33.12 28.74 2.68
CA PRO A 152 33.89 29.84 3.25
C PRO A 152 35.01 30.19 2.29
N LEU A 153 35.13 31.47 1.97
CA LEU A 153 36.23 32.03 1.21
C LEU A 153 37.51 31.71 1.98
N GLU A 154 38.23 30.64 1.60
CA GLU A 154 39.59 30.41 2.04
C GLU A 154 40.48 31.50 1.46
N GLU A 155 41.01 32.32 2.37
CA GLU A 155 42.11 33.26 2.09
C GLU A 155 43.27 32.49 1.44
N ALA A 156 43.61 32.94 0.25
CA ALA A 156 44.82 32.51 -0.42
C ALA A 156 46.04 32.96 0.33
N THR A 157 46.68 32.02 1.04
CA THR A 157 48.12 32.20 1.37
C THR A 157 48.88 31.02 0.78
N ALA A 158 49.73 31.42 -0.16
CA ALA A 158 50.67 30.58 -0.86
C ALA A 158 51.63 29.89 0.13
N SER A 159 51.90 28.61 -0.04
CA SER A 159 53.29 28.12 0.01
C SER A 159 53.42 26.76 -0.64
N CYS A 160 54.35 26.75 -1.53
CA CYS A 160 54.94 25.66 -2.33
C CYS A 160 55.56 24.57 -1.46
N LYS A 161 55.41 23.31 -1.78
CA LYS A 161 56.43 22.30 -2.05
C LYS A 161 55.99 20.87 -1.69
N THR A 162 56.04 20.04 -2.71
CA THR A 162 56.85 18.79 -2.76
C THR A 162 56.19 17.44 -2.46
N LEU A 163 56.19 16.66 -3.56
CA LEU A 163 56.44 15.23 -3.74
C LEU A 163 55.42 14.16 -3.33
N LEU A 164 54.91 13.55 -4.39
CA LEU A 164 54.92 12.11 -4.72
C LEU A 164 54.85 11.11 -3.56
N LEU A 165 53.82 10.28 -3.55
CA LEU A 165 54.00 8.82 -3.64
C LEU A 165 52.68 8.11 -3.89
N LEU A 166 52.77 7.20 -4.83
CA LEU A 166 51.77 6.22 -5.26
C LEU A 166 51.26 5.37 -4.08
N SER A 167 49.97 5.12 -4.04
CA SER A 167 49.45 3.79 -3.68
C SER A 167 48.07 3.56 -4.23
N ALA A 168 47.92 2.43 -4.91
CA ALA A 168 46.74 1.97 -5.58
C ALA A 168 45.61 1.63 -4.61
N PRO A 169 44.33 1.74 -5.04
CA PRO A 169 43.19 1.28 -4.22
C PRO A 169 43.06 -0.25 -4.30
N PRO A 170 42.63 -0.91 -3.20
CA PRO A 170 42.39 -2.34 -3.23
C PRO A 170 41.07 -2.67 -3.97
N ARG A 171 41.15 -3.67 -4.84
CA ARG A 171 40.05 -4.35 -5.52
C ARG A 171 39.21 -5.13 -4.51
N TRP A 172 38.00 -4.70 -4.29
CA TRP A 172 36.89 -5.52 -3.72
C TRP A 172 35.62 -5.13 -4.37
N ALA A 173 35.16 -6.03 -4.93
CA ALA A 173 34.12 -7.03 -4.98
C ALA A 173 32.90 -6.52 -5.75
N TRP A 174 32.86 -6.96 -6.95
CA TRP A 174 31.67 -7.10 -7.74
C TRP A 174 30.86 -8.26 -7.15
N SER A 175 29.62 -8.04 -6.83
CA SER A 175 28.62 -9.10 -6.70
C SER A 175 27.37 -8.69 -7.45
N PRO A 176 26.97 -9.48 -8.46
CA PRO A 176 25.81 -9.19 -9.28
C PRO A 176 24.61 -9.97 -8.75
N TRP A 177 23.63 -9.27 -8.18
CA TRP A 177 22.29 -9.82 -7.99
C TRP A 177 21.26 -8.72 -8.26
N LEU A 178 21.05 -8.51 -9.54
CA LEU A 178 19.89 -7.77 -10.06
C LEU A 178 19.48 -8.48 -11.32
N LEU A 179 18.46 -9.32 -11.22
CA LEU A 179 17.59 -9.72 -12.33
C LEU A 179 16.52 -10.64 -11.76
N CYS A 180 15.33 -10.16 -11.73
CA CYS A 180 14.06 -10.78 -12.05
C CYS A 180 12.94 -10.03 -11.36
N LEU A 181 12.23 -9.24 -12.14
CA LEU A 181 10.79 -9.35 -12.29
C LEU A 181 10.34 -8.27 -13.29
N ALA A 182 10.16 -8.76 -14.49
CA ALA A 182 9.25 -8.17 -15.46
C ALA A 182 7.85 -8.66 -15.14
#